data_ac0d3d22d38982d97556dd9a49a4cbc9
#
_entry.id   ac0d3d22d38982d97556dd9a49a4cbc9
#
_cell.length_a   1.000
_cell.length_b   1.000
_cell.length_c   1.000
_cell.angle_alpha   90.00
_cell.angle_beta   90.00
_cell.angle_gamma   90.00
#
_symmetry.space_group_name_H-M   'P 1'
#
loop_
_entity.id
_entity.type
_entity.pdbx_description
1 polymer ?
#
loop_
_entity_poly.entity_id
_entity_poly.type
_entity_poly.pdbx_seq_one_letter_code
_entity_poly.pdbx_strand_id
1 'polypeptide(L)'
;VLRRAACLLVGSALLLSVACARPGSAGAAAGPAGERVTESDVHRLIAALSDDSLEGRMTASRGSARAAAIIAEEMRRIGLQPAGDSGYFQRVPVGLVSAGGATRPVLFDGFAALDSLPASRRPPAVNVVGVLRGSDAAVRDSAVLIDAHYDHLGIGAPVGGDSIYNGADDDASGVVAVLEIARALAGGPAPRRTVIFAATTGEEVGLLGTRWYLRHPVVPIAQMSANMEIEMIGRPDSAAGGPGRGWLTGFDRSTMGEMFAQAGLPIVADKRLDQHFFERSDNIAFARQGVPAHTLSSYGMHDDYHKPSDDLAHVDIAHMTAVIRAGAAAARLLADGPAPRWNPNGRPEPRK
;
A
#
# COMPACT_ATOMS: atom_id res chain seq x y z
N VAL A 1 -7.39 -102.12 17.02
CA VAL A 1 -8.40 -101.10 16.92
C VAL A 1 -7.65 -99.73 16.80
N LEU A 2 -7.52 -99.28 15.56
CA LEU A 2 -6.86 -98.01 15.24
C LEU A 2 -7.81 -96.85 15.38
N ARG A 3 -7.47 -95.83 16.14
CA ARG A 3 -8.10 -94.48 16.09
C ARG A 3 -7.20 -93.54 15.28
N ARG A 4 -7.73 -93.05 14.17
CA ARG A 4 -7.13 -92.00 13.37
C ARG A 4 -7.40 -90.62 14.01
N ALA A 5 -6.40 -89.85 14.30
CA ALA A 5 -6.52 -88.45 14.70
C ALA A 5 -6.42 -87.53 13.45
N ALA A 6 -7.48 -86.74 13.27
CA ALA A 6 -7.48 -85.70 12.18
C ALA A 6 -6.88 -84.42 12.73
N CYS A 7 -5.81 -83.92 12.09
CA CYS A 7 -5.23 -82.59 12.30
C CYS A 7 -6.00 -81.56 11.49
N LEU A 8 -6.65 -80.60 12.16
CA LEU A 8 -7.20 -79.40 11.55
C LEU A 8 -6.08 -78.35 11.45
N LEU A 9 -5.72 -78.01 10.22
CA LEU A 9 -4.87 -76.84 9.90
C LEU A 9 -5.74 -75.59 9.86
N VAL A 10 -5.59 -74.68 10.79
CA VAL A 10 -6.19 -73.35 10.76
C VAL A 10 -5.25 -72.43 9.97
N GLY A 11 -5.61 -72.11 8.76
CA GLY A 11 -4.90 -71.12 7.92
C GLY A 11 -5.30 -69.71 8.32
N SER A 12 -4.37 -68.99 8.98
CA SER A 12 -4.55 -67.53 9.21
C SER A 12 -4.28 -66.75 7.95
N ALA A 13 -5.32 -66.22 7.32
CA ALA A 13 -5.16 -65.28 6.23
C ALA A 13 -4.80 -63.90 6.75
N LEU A 14 -3.57 -63.47 6.49
CA LEU A 14 -3.11 -62.10 6.75
C LEU A 14 -3.69 -61.20 5.65
N LEU A 15 -4.72 -60.39 5.96
CA LEU A 15 -5.18 -59.34 5.12
C LEU A 15 -4.19 -58.16 5.17
N LEU A 16 -3.32 -58.00 4.15
CA LEU A 16 -2.56 -56.79 3.94
C LEU A 16 -3.52 -55.68 3.43
N SER A 17 -3.89 -54.74 4.28
CA SER A 17 -4.52 -53.49 3.89
C SER A 17 -3.49 -52.60 3.23
N VAL A 18 -3.51 -52.54 1.91
CA VAL A 18 -2.77 -51.50 1.13
C VAL A 18 -3.52 -50.19 1.34
N ALA A 19 -2.99 -49.35 2.21
CA ALA A 19 -3.42 -47.96 2.33
C ALA A 19 -2.97 -47.23 1.05
N CYS A 20 -3.87 -46.97 0.11
CA CYS A 20 -3.66 -46.02 -0.96
C CYS A 20 -3.46 -44.64 -0.37
N ALA A 21 -2.19 -44.23 -0.17
CA ALA A 21 -1.84 -42.83 0.05
C ALA A 21 -2.30 -42.05 -1.19
N ARG A 22 -3.34 -41.22 -1.03
CA ARG A 22 -3.68 -40.19 -2.02
C ARG A 22 -2.44 -39.32 -2.21
N PRO A 23 -1.99 -39.07 -3.47
CA PRO A 23 -0.97 -38.06 -3.71
C PRO A 23 -1.53 -36.75 -3.20
N GLY A 24 -0.88 -36.19 -2.16
CA GLY A 24 -1.12 -34.82 -1.74
C GLY A 24 -1.00 -33.96 -2.96
N SER A 25 -2.01 -33.12 -3.21
CA SER A 25 -1.94 -32.09 -4.24
C SER A 25 -0.68 -31.29 -3.97
N ALA A 26 0.36 -31.52 -4.79
CA ALA A 26 1.50 -30.62 -4.85
C ALA A 26 0.92 -29.24 -5.15
N GLY A 27 0.93 -28.34 -4.17
CA GLY A 27 0.52 -26.97 -4.37
C GLY A 27 1.31 -26.44 -5.57
N ALA A 28 0.61 -25.96 -6.58
CA ALA A 28 1.24 -25.31 -7.72
C ALA A 28 2.24 -24.31 -7.16
N ALA A 29 3.50 -24.40 -7.59
CA ALA A 29 4.52 -23.46 -7.17
C ALA A 29 3.97 -22.06 -7.45
N ALA A 30 3.80 -21.26 -6.38
CA ALA A 30 3.25 -19.93 -6.51
C ALA A 30 4.21 -19.12 -7.38
N GLY A 31 3.75 -18.70 -8.57
CA GLY A 31 4.52 -17.84 -9.48
C GLY A 31 4.99 -16.56 -8.77
N PRO A 32 5.89 -15.78 -9.39
CA PRO A 32 6.35 -14.50 -8.83
C PRO A 32 5.19 -13.63 -8.40
N ALA A 33 5.36 -12.87 -7.30
CA ALA A 33 4.28 -12.06 -6.73
C ALA A 33 3.61 -11.15 -7.78
N GLY A 34 4.40 -10.56 -8.68
CA GLY A 34 3.90 -9.67 -9.73
C GLY A 34 2.96 -10.33 -10.76
N GLU A 35 3.06 -11.63 -10.99
CA GLU A 35 2.21 -12.34 -11.98
C GLU A 35 0.72 -12.38 -11.56
N ARG A 36 0.39 -12.09 -10.30
CA ARG A 36 -0.98 -12.06 -9.80
C ARG A 36 -1.70 -10.75 -10.04
N VAL A 37 -0.98 -9.71 -10.41
CA VAL A 37 -1.55 -8.39 -10.70
C VAL A 37 -2.07 -8.39 -12.13
N THR A 38 -3.36 -8.14 -12.31
CA THR A 38 -4.01 -8.15 -13.63
C THR A 38 -4.48 -6.75 -14.04
N GLU A 39 -4.44 -6.44 -15.33
CA GLU A 39 -4.98 -5.19 -15.85
C GLU A 39 -6.48 -5.02 -15.53
N SER A 40 -7.23 -6.12 -15.50
CA SER A 40 -8.66 -6.09 -15.17
C SER A 40 -8.93 -5.64 -13.73
N ASP A 41 -8.13 -6.13 -12.76
CA ASP A 41 -8.27 -5.72 -11.36
C ASP A 41 -7.81 -4.28 -11.17
N VAL A 42 -6.69 -3.91 -11.78
CA VAL A 42 -6.18 -2.53 -11.77
C VAL A 42 -7.22 -1.57 -12.34
N HIS A 43 -7.78 -1.87 -13.54
CA HIS A 43 -8.82 -1.03 -14.15
C HIS A 43 -10.07 -0.93 -13.26
N ARG A 44 -10.54 -2.04 -12.71
CA ARG A 44 -11.71 -2.06 -11.81
C ARG A 44 -11.51 -1.16 -10.61
N LEU A 45 -10.34 -1.22 -9.97
CA LEU A 45 -10.05 -0.47 -8.75
C LEU A 45 -9.84 1.02 -9.05
N ILE A 46 -9.06 1.36 -10.09
CA ILE A 46 -8.84 2.76 -10.43
C ILE A 46 -10.15 3.44 -10.86
N ALA A 47 -10.99 2.77 -11.64
CA ALA A 47 -12.31 3.28 -12.02
C ALA A 47 -13.19 3.52 -10.78
N ALA A 48 -13.14 2.66 -9.77
CA ALA A 48 -13.91 2.83 -8.55
C ALA A 48 -13.38 3.97 -7.65
N LEU A 49 -12.06 4.19 -7.62
CA LEU A 49 -11.44 5.18 -6.74
C LEU A 49 -11.34 6.59 -7.38
N SER A 50 -11.46 6.71 -8.69
CA SER A 50 -11.50 7.98 -9.40
C SER A 50 -12.90 8.36 -9.93
N ASP A 51 -13.96 7.66 -9.49
CA ASP A 51 -15.34 7.92 -9.90
C ASP A 51 -15.87 9.24 -9.31
N ASP A 52 -16.64 9.98 -10.10
CA ASP A 52 -17.25 11.27 -9.72
C ASP A 52 -18.09 11.19 -8.44
N SER A 53 -18.68 10.01 -8.14
CA SER A 53 -19.45 9.80 -6.91
C SER A 53 -18.62 9.92 -5.64
N LEU A 54 -17.28 9.88 -5.76
CA LEU A 54 -16.36 10.13 -4.66
C LEU A 54 -15.99 11.60 -4.49
N GLU A 55 -16.52 12.48 -5.34
CA GLU A 55 -16.41 13.95 -5.19
C GLU A 55 -14.95 14.41 -5.01
N GLY A 56 -14.00 13.75 -5.70
CA GLY A 56 -12.56 14.05 -5.59
C GLY A 56 -11.95 13.79 -4.22
N ARG A 57 -12.57 13.00 -3.37
CA ARG A 57 -12.04 12.41 -2.12
C ARG A 57 -11.41 13.38 -1.11
N MET A 58 -11.76 14.67 -1.14
CA MET A 58 -11.19 15.64 -0.21
C MET A 58 -11.22 15.13 1.23
N THR A 59 -10.14 15.30 1.95
CA THR A 59 -10.00 14.91 3.38
C THR A 59 -11.22 15.38 4.20
N ALA A 60 -11.75 14.48 5.02
CA ALA A 60 -12.91 14.75 5.87
C ALA A 60 -14.20 15.12 5.10
N SER A 61 -14.33 14.67 3.86
CA SER A 61 -15.54 14.79 3.04
C SER A 61 -16.36 13.49 3.01
N ARG A 62 -17.55 13.56 2.44
CA ARG A 62 -18.37 12.39 2.17
C ARG A 62 -17.68 11.46 1.14
N GLY A 63 -17.01 12.05 0.16
CA GLY A 63 -16.26 11.30 -0.85
C GLY A 63 -15.11 10.51 -0.24
N SER A 64 -14.30 11.14 0.64
CA SER A 64 -13.21 10.41 1.31
C SER A 64 -13.73 9.29 2.21
N ALA A 65 -14.87 9.46 2.89
CA ALA A 65 -15.46 8.40 3.70
C ALA A 65 -15.90 7.19 2.85
N ARG A 66 -16.44 7.43 1.63
CA ARG A 66 -16.79 6.38 0.67
C ARG A 66 -15.55 5.67 0.12
N ALA A 67 -14.51 6.41 -0.24
CA ALA A 67 -13.24 5.85 -0.68
C ALA A 67 -12.62 4.95 0.40
N ALA A 68 -12.57 5.41 1.65
CA ALA A 68 -12.09 4.62 2.77
C ALA A 68 -12.88 3.30 2.94
N ALA A 69 -14.20 3.33 2.74
CA ALA A 69 -15.04 2.11 2.82
C ALA A 69 -14.72 1.12 1.67
N ILE A 70 -14.48 1.61 0.45
CA ILE A 70 -14.07 0.78 -0.70
C ILE A 70 -12.71 0.11 -0.39
N ILE A 71 -11.74 0.88 0.09
CA ILE A 71 -10.40 0.40 0.41
C ILE A 71 -10.46 -0.67 1.52
N ALA A 72 -11.20 -0.40 2.60
CA ALA A 72 -11.36 -1.35 3.70
C ALA A 72 -12.01 -2.66 3.26
N GLU A 73 -13.02 -2.58 2.38
CA GLU A 73 -13.67 -3.77 1.83
C GLU A 73 -12.73 -4.58 0.93
N GLU A 74 -11.89 -3.93 0.11
CA GLU A 74 -10.87 -4.64 -0.68
C GLU A 74 -9.81 -5.28 0.21
N MET A 75 -9.32 -4.59 1.27
CA MET A 75 -8.41 -5.18 2.25
C MET A 75 -9.02 -6.42 2.92
N ARG A 76 -10.31 -6.37 3.22
CA ARG A 76 -11.07 -7.52 3.76
C ARG A 76 -11.15 -8.68 2.75
N ARG A 77 -11.41 -8.39 1.47
CA ARG A 77 -11.46 -9.40 0.39
C ARG A 77 -10.11 -10.05 0.15
N ILE A 78 -9.04 -9.29 0.28
CA ILE A 78 -7.65 -9.78 0.19
C ILE A 78 -7.33 -10.72 1.38
N GLY A 79 -8.01 -10.56 2.50
CA GLY A 79 -7.78 -11.33 3.72
C GLY A 79 -6.72 -10.73 4.63
N LEU A 80 -6.44 -9.43 4.52
CA LEU A 80 -5.56 -8.74 5.48
C LEU A 80 -6.20 -8.74 6.87
N GLN A 81 -5.36 -8.76 7.89
CA GLN A 81 -5.82 -8.55 9.27
C GLN A 81 -6.08 -7.05 9.48
N PRO A 82 -7.24 -6.67 10.06
CA PRO A 82 -7.51 -5.28 10.38
C PRO A 82 -6.54 -4.75 11.44
N ALA A 83 -6.05 -3.52 11.27
CA ALA A 83 -5.05 -2.91 12.13
C ALA A 83 -5.37 -1.47 12.56
N GLY A 84 -6.58 -1.01 12.32
CA GLY A 84 -7.09 0.26 12.84
C GLY A 84 -7.66 0.11 14.26
N ASP A 85 -8.06 1.22 14.87
CA ASP A 85 -8.75 1.26 16.16
C ASP A 85 -10.25 0.87 16.05
N SER A 86 -10.76 0.78 14.82
CA SER A 86 -12.09 0.27 14.48
C SER A 86 -12.04 -0.58 13.20
N GLY A 87 -11.64 -1.84 13.33
CA GLY A 87 -11.40 -2.72 12.19
C GLY A 87 -10.21 -2.24 11.35
N TYR A 88 -10.43 -1.94 10.08
CA TYR A 88 -9.37 -1.37 9.23
C TYR A 88 -9.19 0.14 9.42
N PHE A 89 -10.10 0.83 10.09
CA PHE A 89 -10.09 2.27 10.24
C PHE A 89 -9.28 2.71 11.45
N GLN A 90 -8.21 3.44 11.23
CA GLN A 90 -7.52 4.22 12.24
C GLN A 90 -8.11 5.65 12.20
N ARG A 91 -8.87 6.03 13.21
CA ARG A 91 -9.49 7.36 13.27
C ARG A 91 -8.43 8.45 13.44
N VAL A 92 -8.59 9.52 12.68
CA VAL A 92 -7.70 10.68 12.70
C VAL A 92 -8.47 11.90 13.24
N PRO A 93 -8.01 12.59 14.28
CA PRO A 93 -8.71 13.73 14.87
C PRO A 93 -8.58 14.98 13.98
N VAL A 94 -9.26 14.96 12.84
CA VAL A 94 -9.33 16.08 11.89
C VAL A 94 -10.58 16.91 12.15
N GLY A 95 -10.40 18.22 12.25
CA GLY A 95 -11.49 19.18 12.36
C GLY A 95 -11.44 20.23 11.25
N LEU A 96 -12.59 20.77 10.89
CA LEU A 96 -12.70 21.84 9.90
C LEU A 96 -12.56 23.20 10.57
N VAL A 97 -11.48 23.91 10.27
CA VAL A 97 -11.17 25.22 10.85
C VAL A 97 -11.26 26.31 9.79
N SER A 98 -12.02 27.39 10.12
CA SER A 98 -12.12 28.56 9.24
C SER A 98 -11.05 29.57 9.62
N ALA A 99 -10.24 29.95 8.65
CA ALA A 99 -9.24 31.00 8.77
C ALA A 99 -9.13 31.76 7.44
N GLY A 100 -9.11 33.09 7.48
CA GLY A 100 -8.96 33.92 6.28
C GLY A 100 -10.07 33.74 5.24
N GLY A 101 -11.30 33.38 5.66
CA GLY A 101 -12.45 33.18 4.77
C GLY A 101 -12.53 31.78 4.13
N ALA A 102 -11.52 30.94 4.31
CA ALA A 102 -11.52 29.54 3.85
C ALA A 102 -11.69 28.56 5.01
N THR A 103 -12.35 27.44 4.78
CA THR A 103 -12.44 26.33 5.72
C THR A 103 -11.54 25.19 5.23
N ARG A 104 -10.66 24.70 6.12
CA ARG A 104 -9.70 23.65 5.78
C ARG A 104 -9.62 22.58 6.85
N PRO A 105 -9.29 21.32 6.51
CA PRO A 105 -8.98 20.28 7.47
C PRO A 105 -7.71 20.62 8.27
N VAL A 106 -7.73 20.33 9.57
CA VAL A 106 -6.60 20.52 10.49
C VAL A 106 -6.51 19.33 11.42
N LEU A 107 -5.30 18.82 11.64
CA LEU A 107 -5.05 17.78 12.63
C LEU A 107 -5.02 18.37 14.04
N PHE A 108 -5.84 17.83 14.93
CA PHE A 108 -5.83 18.15 16.36
C PHE A 108 -4.89 17.21 17.13
N ASP A 109 -4.46 17.63 18.31
CA ASP A 109 -3.55 16.81 19.15
C ASP A 109 -4.22 15.53 19.69
N GLY A 110 -5.54 15.43 19.61
CA GLY A 110 -6.32 14.26 19.98
C GLY A 110 -7.82 14.53 19.91
N PHE A 111 -8.62 13.50 20.14
CA PHE A 111 -10.08 13.57 20.04
C PHE A 111 -10.68 14.53 21.10
N ALA A 112 -10.10 14.58 22.30
CA ALA A 112 -10.56 15.53 23.33
C ALA A 112 -10.40 17.00 22.88
N ALA A 113 -9.32 17.32 22.17
CA ALA A 113 -9.13 18.66 21.61
C ALA A 113 -10.12 18.93 20.46
N LEU A 114 -10.41 17.92 19.65
CA LEU A 114 -11.40 17.99 18.58
C LEU A 114 -12.81 18.25 19.11
N ASP A 115 -13.16 17.76 20.30
CA ASP A 115 -14.46 17.95 20.93
C ASP A 115 -14.79 19.41 21.25
N SER A 116 -13.81 20.31 21.22
CA SER A 116 -14.02 21.76 21.30
C SER A 116 -14.76 22.35 20.10
N LEU A 117 -14.76 21.65 18.94
CA LEU A 117 -15.48 22.09 17.75
C LEU A 117 -16.94 21.62 17.77
N PRO A 118 -17.87 22.35 17.13
CA PRO A 118 -19.23 21.88 16.91
C PRO A 118 -19.23 20.61 16.04
N ALA A 119 -20.24 19.74 16.21
CA ALA A 119 -20.33 18.45 15.50
C ALA A 119 -20.26 18.60 13.96
N SER A 120 -20.81 19.67 13.39
CA SER A 120 -20.74 19.95 11.95
C SER A 120 -19.33 20.23 11.44
N ARG A 121 -18.38 20.47 12.32
CA ARG A 121 -16.96 20.69 11.98
C ARG A 121 -16.05 19.51 12.37
N ARG A 122 -16.63 18.38 12.75
CA ARG A 122 -15.94 17.16 13.14
C ARG A 122 -16.32 15.98 12.22
N PRO A 123 -16.19 16.12 10.88
CA PRO A 123 -16.46 14.99 9.99
C PRO A 123 -15.47 13.86 10.25
N PRO A 124 -15.85 12.61 10.01
CA PRO A 124 -14.93 11.49 10.18
C PRO A 124 -13.78 11.59 9.18
N ALA A 125 -12.56 11.38 9.69
CA ALA A 125 -11.36 11.18 8.89
C ALA A 125 -10.65 9.93 9.42
N VAL A 126 -10.15 9.09 8.52
CA VAL A 126 -9.53 7.81 8.88
C VAL A 126 -8.35 7.52 7.96
N ASN A 127 -7.31 6.87 8.49
CA ASN A 127 -6.44 6.04 7.67
C ASN A 127 -7.07 4.64 7.57
N VAL A 128 -6.81 3.92 6.49
CA VAL A 128 -7.25 2.53 6.32
C VAL A 128 -6.03 1.63 6.38
N VAL A 129 -5.98 0.73 7.37
CA VAL A 129 -4.76 -0.03 7.66
C VAL A 129 -5.05 -1.51 7.79
N GLY A 130 -4.31 -2.32 7.02
CA GLY A 130 -4.35 -3.77 7.06
C GLY A 130 -2.96 -4.37 7.22
N VAL A 131 -2.87 -5.60 7.73
CA VAL A 131 -1.60 -6.28 8.01
C VAL A 131 -1.59 -7.67 7.43
N LEU A 132 -0.47 -8.03 6.82
CA LEU A 132 -0.09 -9.39 6.48
C LEU A 132 1.06 -9.81 7.42
N ARG A 133 0.77 -10.71 8.36
CA ARG A 133 1.75 -11.12 9.38
C ARG A 133 2.90 -11.90 8.78
N GLY A 134 4.11 -11.59 9.25
CA GLY A 134 5.32 -12.31 8.91
C GLY A 134 5.35 -13.73 9.46
N SER A 135 6.00 -14.64 8.73
CA SER A 135 6.12 -16.06 9.06
C SER A 135 7.41 -16.45 9.78
N ASP A 136 8.48 -15.65 9.66
CA ASP A 136 9.78 -15.94 10.20
C ASP A 136 9.93 -15.37 11.63
N ALA A 137 10.04 -16.24 12.63
CA ALA A 137 10.14 -15.85 14.03
C ALA A 137 11.34 -14.91 14.33
N ALA A 138 12.40 -14.94 13.51
CA ALA A 138 13.56 -14.07 13.69
C ALA A 138 13.34 -12.62 13.25
N VAL A 139 12.39 -12.37 12.31
CA VAL A 139 12.19 -11.04 11.70
C VAL A 139 10.73 -10.60 11.60
N ARG A 140 9.76 -11.44 11.96
CA ARG A 140 8.31 -11.14 11.82
C ARG A 140 7.85 -9.93 12.65
N ASP A 141 8.58 -9.57 13.69
CA ASP A 141 8.29 -8.40 14.52
C ASP A 141 8.88 -7.11 13.94
N SER A 142 9.70 -7.24 12.88
CA SER A 142 10.10 -6.13 12.02
C SER A 142 9.08 -5.97 10.90
N ALA A 143 8.71 -4.73 10.55
CA ALA A 143 7.68 -4.46 9.58
C ALA A 143 8.19 -3.66 8.38
N VAL A 144 7.60 -3.93 7.22
CA VAL A 144 7.67 -3.08 6.02
C VAL A 144 6.32 -2.39 5.89
N LEU A 145 6.31 -1.07 5.69
CA LEU A 145 5.11 -0.30 5.37
C LEU A 145 5.05 -0.05 3.86
N ILE A 146 3.92 -0.38 3.25
CA ILE A 146 3.56 -0.03 1.88
C ILE A 146 2.34 0.88 1.98
N ASP A 147 2.45 2.10 1.54
CA ASP A 147 1.39 3.10 1.69
C ASP A 147 1.22 3.99 0.47
N ALA A 148 0.10 4.71 0.46
CA ALA A 148 -0.30 5.72 -0.51
C ALA A 148 -1.34 6.62 0.16
N HIS A 149 -1.55 7.84 -0.34
CA HIS A 149 -2.65 8.65 0.16
C HIS A 149 -3.90 8.47 -0.71
N TYR A 150 -5.08 8.50 -0.07
CA TYR A 150 -6.33 8.31 -0.81
C TYR A 150 -7.18 9.58 -0.94
N ASP A 151 -6.82 10.65 -0.25
CA ASP A 151 -7.47 11.94 -0.42
C ASP A 151 -6.95 12.66 -1.67
N HIS A 152 -7.75 13.61 -2.15
CA HIS A 152 -7.36 14.56 -3.20
C HIS A 152 -8.12 15.88 -3.00
N LEU A 153 -8.17 16.74 -4.01
CA LEU A 153 -8.61 18.14 -3.87
C LEU A 153 -10.12 18.35 -3.75
N GLY A 154 -10.92 17.33 -4.05
CA GLY A 154 -12.38 17.43 -3.91
C GLY A 154 -13.07 18.16 -5.04
N ILE A 155 -14.11 18.94 -4.70
CA ILE A 155 -14.82 19.80 -5.63
C ILE A 155 -14.25 21.21 -5.53
N GLY A 156 -13.73 21.72 -6.63
CA GLY A 156 -13.05 23.01 -6.71
C GLY A 156 -13.58 23.95 -7.76
N ALA A 157 -12.78 24.93 -8.13
CA ALA A 157 -13.08 25.83 -9.24
C ALA A 157 -13.15 25.06 -10.56
N PRO A 158 -14.16 25.29 -11.42
CA PRO A 158 -14.28 24.53 -12.66
C PRO A 158 -13.18 24.88 -13.66
N VAL A 159 -12.63 23.83 -14.29
CA VAL A 159 -11.67 23.93 -15.39
C VAL A 159 -12.29 23.20 -16.59
N GLY A 160 -12.47 23.89 -17.72
CA GLY A 160 -13.13 23.30 -18.88
C GLY A 160 -14.59 22.90 -18.67
N GLY A 161 -15.25 23.41 -17.60
CA GLY A 161 -16.62 23.06 -17.23
C GLY A 161 -16.75 21.95 -16.20
N ASP A 162 -15.67 21.26 -15.86
CA ASP A 162 -15.58 20.25 -14.80
C ASP A 162 -15.01 20.83 -13.52
N SER A 163 -15.60 20.47 -12.37
CA SER A 163 -15.21 20.94 -11.03
C SER A 163 -14.83 19.80 -10.08
N ILE A 164 -14.91 18.54 -10.52
CA ILE A 164 -14.51 17.38 -9.70
C ILE A 164 -13.07 17.06 -10.01
N TYR A 165 -12.23 17.20 -9.01
CA TYR A 165 -10.80 16.84 -9.10
C TYR A 165 -10.69 15.37 -8.74
N ASN A 166 -10.82 14.49 -9.75
CA ASN A 166 -10.88 13.03 -9.51
C ASN A 166 -9.59 12.44 -8.95
N GLY A 167 -8.42 13.02 -9.30
CA GLY A 167 -7.13 12.52 -8.81
C GLY A 167 -6.91 11.05 -9.15
N ALA A 168 -7.06 10.68 -10.42
CA ALA A 168 -6.90 9.30 -10.85
C ALA A 168 -5.45 8.86 -10.77
N ASP A 169 -4.52 9.73 -11.20
CA ASP A 169 -3.09 9.51 -11.00
C ASP A 169 -2.69 9.91 -9.58
N ASP A 170 -3.14 11.05 -9.09
CA ASP A 170 -2.86 11.63 -7.77
C ASP A 170 -4.03 11.43 -6.78
N ASP A 171 -4.07 10.49 -5.83
CA ASP A 171 -3.21 9.32 -5.79
C ASP A 171 -4.06 8.03 -5.70
N ALA A 172 -5.17 7.99 -6.49
CA ALA A 172 -5.90 6.73 -6.61
C ALA A 172 -5.01 5.63 -7.21
N SER A 173 -4.03 5.98 -8.06
CA SER A 173 -3.11 5.03 -8.66
C SER A 173 -2.21 4.35 -7.63
N GLY A 174 -1.67 5.10 -6.68
CA GLY A 174 -0.89 4.54 -5.57
C GLY A 174 -1.74 3.69 -4.64
N VAL A 175 -2.97 4.10 -4.32
CA VAL A 175 -3.88 3.28 -3.51
C VAL A 175 -4.19 1.95 -4.18
N VAL A 176 -4.43 1.93 -5.49
CA VAL A 176 -4.62 0.69 -6.26
C VAL A 176 -3.36 -0.18 -6.18
N ALA A 177 -2.17 0.42 -6.27
CA ALA A 177 -0.93 -0.33 -6.11
C ALA A 177 -0.80 -0.96 -4.72
N VAL A 178 -1.10 -0.24 -3.64
CA VAL A 178 -1.10 -0.77 -2.27
C VAL A 178 -2.00 -2.00 -2.17
N LEU A 179 -3.22 -1.94 -2.73
CA LEU A 179 -4.19 -3.05 -2.69
C LEU A 179 -3.74 -4.25 -3.55
N GLU A 180 -3.23 -4.02 -4.76
CA GLU A 180 -2.78 -5.09 -5.65
C GLU A 180 -1.48 -5.74 -5.19
N ILE A 181 -0.56 -4.98 -4.60
CA ILE A 181 0.63 -5.52 -3.93
C ILE A 181 0.22 -6.38 -2.74
N ALA A 182 -0.74 -5.92 -1.94
CA ALA A 182 -1.29 -6.71 -0.84
C ALA A 182 -1.89 -8.03 -1.32
N ARG A 183 -2.69 -8.00 -2.40
CA ARG A 183 -3.28 -9.18 -3.05
C ARG A 183 -2.21 -10.14 -3.55
N ALA A 184 -1.18 -9.61 -4.21
CA ALA A 184 -0.08 -10.39 -4.75
C ALA A 184 0.72 -11.10 -3.65
N LEU A 185 0.98 -10.42 -2.52
CA LEU A 185 1.69 -10.99 -1.39
C LEU A 185 0.84 -12.00 -0.61
N ALA A 186 -0.44 -11.70 -0.36
CA ALA A 186 -1.35 -12.57 0.36
C ALA A 186 -1.66 -13.88 -0.40
N GLY A 187 -1.72 -13.81 -1.72
CA GLY A 187 -1.91 -14.98 -2.60
C GLY A 187 -0.66 -15.86 -2.78
N GLY A 188 0.49 -15.47 -2.23
CA GLY A 188 1.77 -16.17 -2.32
C GLY A 188 2.23 -16.82 -1.02
N PRO A 189 3.50 -17.25 -0.97
CA PRO A 189 4.12 -17.63 0.29
C PRO A 189 4.07 -16.49 1.29
N ALA A 190 3.80 -16.80 2.57
CA ALA A 190 3.79 -15.78 3.62
C ALA A 190 5.15 -15.05 3.67
N PRO A 191 5.16 -13.70 3.75
CA PRO A 191 6.40 -12.94 3.83
C PRO A 191 7.15 -13.26 5.13
N ARG A 192 8.46 -13.08 5.15
CA ARG A 192 9.26 -13.30 6.37
C ARG A 192 8.96 -12.22 7.42
N ARG A 193 8.99 -10.94 7.01
CA ARG A 193 8.59 -9.80 7.85
C ARG A 193 7.10 -9.56 7.76
N THR A 194 6.54 -8.93 8.76
CA THR A 194 5.20 -8.36 8.69
C THR A 194 5.17 -7.25 7.64
N VAL A 195 4.13 -7.22 6.82
CA VAL A 195 3.88 -6.13 5.87
C VAL A 195 2.61 -5.40 6.29
N ILE A 196 2.72 -4.09 6.47
CA ILE A 196 1.62 -3.20 6.78
C ILE A 196 1.23 -2.50 5.47
N PHE A 197 -0.05 -2.46 5.17
CA PHE A 197 -0.62 -1.75 4.03
C PHE A 197 -1.49 -0.63 4.57
N ALA A 198 -1.20 0.61 4.17
CA ALA A 198 -1.95 1.76 4.63
C ALA A 198 -2.40 2.64 3.47
N ALA A 199 -3.64 3.12 3.54
CA ALA A 199 -4.11 4.23 2.74
C ALA A 199 -4.33 5.41 3.70
N THR A 200 -3.53 6.46 3.54
CA THR A 200 -3.50 7.61 4.45
C THR A 200 -4.46 8.70 3.98
N THR A 201 -4.90 9.57 4.89
CA THR A 201 -5.73 10.73 4.58
C THR A 201 -5.01 12.02 4.90
N GLY A 202 -5.31 13.08 4.12
CA GLY A 202 -4.82 14.42 4.42
C GLY A 202 -3.38 14.66 4.03
N GLU A 203 -2.88 13.95 3.02
CA GLU A 203 -1.60 14.24 2.39
C GLU A 203 -1.62 15.65 1.81
N GLU A 204 -2.60 15.97 0.96
CA GLU A 204 -2.84 17.22 0.23
C GLU A 204 -2.96 18.47 1.14
N VAL A 205 -3.21 18.24 2.41
CA VAL A 205 -3.38 19.31 3.40
C VAL A 205 -2.34 19.24 4.54
N GLY A 206 -1.23 18.57 4.27
CA GLY A 206 -0.04 18.52 5.14
C GLY A 206 0.13 17.24 5.94
N LEU A 207 -0.03 16.10 5.28
CA LEU A 207 0.28 14.75 5.79
C LEU A 207 -0.48 14.43 7.09
N LEU A 208 -1.77 14.82 7.21
CA LEU A 208 -2.48 14.76 8.49
C LEU A 208 -2.60 13.32 9.02
N GLY A 209 -2.94 12.38 8.14
CA GLY A 209 -3.08 10.96 8.47
C GLY A 209 -1.75 10.32 8.85
N THR A 210 -0.70 10.58 8.07
CA THR A 210 0.65 10.07 8.32
C THR A 210 1.24 10.62 9.60
N ARG A 211 1.04 11.92 9.88
CA ARG A 211 1.44 12.53 11.15
C ARG A 211 0.72 11.93 12.35
N TRP A 212 -0.54 11.52 12.17
CA TRP A 212 -1.29 10.80 13.20
C TRP A 212 -0.80 9.36 13.34
N TYR A 213 -0.58 8.66 12.21
CA TYR A 213 -0.05 7.30 12.19
C TYR A 213 1.30 7.21 12.92
N LEU A 214 2.21 8.16 12.72
CA LEU A 214 3.51 8.20 13.41
C LEU A 214 3.39 8.34 14.93
N ARG A 215 2.31 8.95 15.43
CA ARG A 215 2.03 9.04 16.88
C ARG A 215 1.34 7.78 17.42
N HIS A 216 0.66 7.03 16.56
CA HIS A 216 -0.15 5.84 16.89
C HIS A 216 0.12 4.70 15.90
N PRO A 217 1.37 4.27 15.75
CA PRO A 217 1.74 3.29 14.74
C PRO A 217 1.27 1.88 15.11
N VAL A 218 0.99 1.05 14.10
CA VAL A 218 0.61 -0.37 14.28
C VAL A 218 1.73 -1.18 14.93
N VAL A 219 2.98 -0.84 14.64
CA VAL A 219 4.17 -1.36 15.31
C VAL A 219 5.05 -0.17 15.71
N PRO A 220 5.85 -0.26 16.77
CA PRO A 220 6.80 0.80 17.11
C PRO A 220 7.64 1.23 15.90
N ILE A 221 7.83 2.51 15.68
CA ILE A 221 8.60 3.02 14.53
C ILE A 221 10.00 2.40 14.45
N ALA A 222 10.63 2.15 15.59
CA ALA A 222 11.93 1.48 15.66
C ALA A 222 11.92 0.03 15.12
N GLN A 223 10.76 -0.59 14.96
CA GLN A 223 10.58 -1.91 14.34
C GLN A 223 10.23 -1.81 12.86
N MET A 224 10.03 -0.63 12.30
CA MET A 224 9.88 -0.45 10.86
C MET A 224 11.23 -0.57 10.17
N SER A 225 11.39 -1.57 9.31
CA SER A 225 12.62 -1.79 8.54
C SER A 225 12.68 -0.99 7.25
N ALA A 226 11.52 -0.66 6.69
CA ALA A 226 11.39 0.11 5.46
C ALA A 226 10.00 0.70 5.32
N ASN A 227 9.91 1.79 4.58
CA ASN A 227 8.67 2.30 4.02
C ASN A 227 8.86 2.49 2.51
N MET A 228 7.93 1.98 1.73
CA MET A 228 7.81 2.24 0.31
C MET A 228 6.41 2.81 0.07
N GLU A 229 6.35 4.10 -0.03
CA GLU A 229 5.18 4.83 -0.49
C GLU A 229 5.05 4.67 -2.01
N ILE A 230 3.84 4.74 -2.53
CA ILE A 230 3.59 4.68 -3.97
C ILE A 230 2.68 5.85 -4.32
N GLU A 231 3.12 6.68 -5.25
CA GLU A 231 2.43 7.90 -5.64
C GLU A 231 2.55 8.15 -7.14
N MET A 232 1.41 8.47 -7.78
CA MET A 232 1.35 8.88 -9.19
C MET A 232 2.07 7.92 -10.13
N ILE A 233 1.50 6.74 -10.31
CA ILE A 233 2.03 5.67 -11.19
C ILE A 233 1.12 5.36 -12.39
N GLY A 234 0.12 6.19 -12.65
CA GLY A 234 -0.87 5.96 -13.70
C GLY A 234 -0.39 6.33 -15.10
N ARG A 235 0.74 7.03 -15.23
CA ARG A 235 1.26 7.50 -16.53
C ARG A 235 2.75 7.26 -16.69
N PRO A 236 3.22 6.90 -17.91
CA PRO A 236 4.65 6.64 -18.16
C PRO A 236 5.47 7.93 -18.14
N ASP A 237 6.65 7.85 -17.50
CA ASP A 237 7.66 8.89 -17.53
C ASP A 237 8.80 8.55 -18.49
N SER A 238 9.03 9.40 -19.48
CA SER A 238 10.14 9.26 -20.43
C SER A 238 11.50 9.34 -19.75
N ALA A 239 11.64 10.10 -18.65
CA ALA A 239 12.87 10.19 -17.88
C ALA A 239 13.19 8.89 -17.12
N ALA A 240 12.17 8.12 -16.73
CA ALA A 240 12.33 6.76 -16.18
C ALA A 240 12.66 5.71 -17.24
N GLY A 241 12.48 6.03 -18.51
CA GLY A 241 12.69 5.11 -19.65
C GLY A 241 11.39 4.64 -20.29
N GLY A 242 10.26 5.30 -20.02
CA GLY A 242 8.96 5.07 -20.65
C GLY A 242 8.10 4.01 -19.98
N PRO A 243 7.14 3.42 -20.74
CA PRO A 243 6.14 2.53 -20.17
C PRO A 243 6.70 1.35 -19.37
N GLY A 244 6.00 1.00 -18.29
CA GLY A 244 6.35 -0.12 -17.42
C GLY A 244 7.52 0.12 -16.45
N ARG A 245 8.01 1.35 -16.35
CA ARG A 245 9.12 1.73 -15.48
C ARG A 245 8.69 2.81 -14.50
N GLY A 246 9.15 2.67 -13.25
CA GLY A 246 9.03 3.69 -12.23
C GLY A 246 10.39 4.23 -11.81
N TRP A 247 10.38 5.28 -10.99
CA TRP A 247 11.56 5.81 -10.34
C TRP A 247 11.34 5.89 -8.83
N LEU A 248 12.44 5.82 -8.08
CA LEU A 248 12.45 5.88 -6.63
C LEU A 248 13.04 7.22 -6.18
N THR A 249 12.32 7.96 -5.34
CA THR A 249 12.84 9.19 -4.74
C THR A 249 14.06 8.90 -3.89
N GLY A 250 15.06 9.76 -3.95
CA GLY A 250 16.24 9.60 -3.10
C GLY A 250 16.93 8.25 -3.25
N PHE A 251 17.00 7.71 -4.46
CA PHE A 251 17.51 6.38 -4.80
C PHE A 251 18.84 6.03 -4.11
N ASP A 252 19.76 6.99 -4.07
CA ASP A 252 21.10 6.81 -3.50
C ASP A 252 21.18 7.15 -1.98
N ARG A 253 20.07 7.56 -1.37
CA ARG A 253 20.05 7.91 0.05
C ARG A 253 20.10 6.69 0.98
N SER A 254 19.59 5.53 0.51
CA SER A 254 19.66 4.27 1.25
C SER A 254 20.04 3.12 0.31
N THR A 255 20.30 1.96 0.87
CA THR A 255 20.58 0.75 0.08
C THR A 255 19.33 0.22 -0.66
N MET A 256 18.14 0.79 -0.49
CA MET A 256 16.89 0.31 -1.10
C MET A 256 16.96 0.38 -2.64
N GLY A 257 17.41 1.51 -3.19
CA GLY A 257 17.54 1.66 -4.64
C GLY A 257 18.53 0.66 -5.25
N GLU A 258 19.69 0.47 -4.61
CA GLU A 258 20.67 -0.52 -5.03
C GLU A 258 20.11 -1.96 -4.97
N MET A 259 19.37 -2.30 -3.92
CA MET A 259 18.71 -3.62 -3.80
C MET A 259 17.75 -3.88 -4.97
N PHE A 260 16.97 -2.86 -5.37
CA PHE A 260 16.05 -2.98 -6.50
C PHE A 260 16.80 -3.12 -7.83
N ALA A 261 17.88 -2.37 -8.03
CA ALA A 261 18.72 -2.47 -9.22
C ALA A 261 19.40 -3.84 -9.31
N GLN A 262 19.97 -4.37 -8.22
CA GLN A 262 20.59 -5.69 -8.17
C GLN A 262 19.58 -6.82 -8.46
N ALA A 263 18.31 -6.64 -8.06
CA ALA A 263 17.23 -7.56 -8.37
C ALA A 263 16.70 -7.41 -9.81
N GLY A 264 17.22 -6.46 -10.61
CA GLY A 264 16.81 -6.22 -11.99
C GLY A 264 15.40 -5.63 -12.12
N LEU A 265 14.87 -4.98 -11.06
CA LEU A 265 13.54 -4.37 -11.11
C LEU A 265 13.56 -3.14 -12.04
N PRO A 266 12.47 -2.88 -12.78
CA PRO A 266 12.37 -1.71 -13.66
C PRO A 266 12.07 -0.42 -12.87
N ILE A 267 12.84 -0.22 -11.79
CA ILE A 267 12.77 0.94 -10.90
C ILE A 267 14.14 1.64 -10.95
N VAL A 268 14.16 2.89 -11.39
CA VAL A 268 15.38 3.66 -11.60
C VAL A 268 15.47 4.84 -10.59
N ALA A 269 16.59 5.54 -10.59
CA ALA A 269 16.74 6.77 -9.82
C ALA A 269 15.86 7.88 -10.41
N ASP A 270 15.26 8.71 -9.54
CA ASP A 270 14.68 10.00 -9.94
C ASP A 270 15.75 10.89 -10.58
N LYS A 271 15.45 11.41 -11.77
CA LYS A 271 16.34 12.29 -12.54
C LYS A 271 16.03 13.78 -12.37
N ARG A 272 14.96 14.11 -11.66
CA ARG A 272 14.50 15.49 -11.43
C ARG A 272 14.82 15.95 -10.02
N LEU A 273 16.10 15.91 -9.66
CA LEU A 273 16.57 16.25 -8.31
C LEU A 273 16.23 17.70 -7.91
N ASP A 274 16.08 18.59 -8.89
CA ASP A 274 15.64 19.97 -8.73
C ASP A 274 14.17 20.10 -8.25
N GLN A 275 13.36 19.07 -8.47
CA GLN A 275 11.98 19.03 -8.01
C GLN A 275 11.81 18.63 -6.55
N HIS A 276 12.87 18.13 -5.91
CA HIS A 276 12.88 17.70 -4.50
C HIS A 276 11.78 16.70 -4.14
N PHE A 277 11.42 15.79 -5.04
CA PHE A 277 10.34 14.82 -4.85
C PHE A 277 10.49 13.98 -3.58
N PHE A 278 11.71 13.68 -3.15
CA PHE A 278 11.94 12.97 -1.89
C PHE A 278 11.32 13.65 -0.66
N GLU A 279 11.06 14.95 -0.70
CA GLU A 279 10.54 15.73 0.42
C GLU A 279 9.06 16.11 0.28
N ARG A 280 8.37 15.60 -0.76
CA ARG A 280 7.06 16.13 -1.16
C ARG A 280 5.89 15.23 -0.79
N SER A 281 6.10 14.00 -0.31
CA SER A 281 5.01 13.11 0.06
C SER A 281 5.20 12.45 1.44
N ASP A 282 4.37 11.46 1.78
CA ASP A 282 4.28 10.84 3.10
C ASP A 282 5.60 10.15 3.54
N ASN A 283 6.40 9.65 2.60
CA ASN A 283 7.70 9.02 2.87
C ASN A 283 8.62 9.88 3.74
N ILE A 284 8.62 11.21 3.55
CA ILE A 284 9.54 12.11 4.27
C ILE A 284 9.26 12.10 5.78
N ALA A 285 8.00 11.89 6.16
CA ALA A 285 7.63 11.84 7.57
C ALA A 285 8.27 10.63 8.27
N PHE A 286 8.29 9.47 7.63
CA PHE A 286 8.96 8.26 8.10
C PHE A 286 10.49 8.38 8.02
N ALA A 287 11.02 8.92 6.93
CA ALA A 287 12.45 9.13 6.74
C ALA A 287 13.07 9.98 7.87
N ARG A 288 12.39 11.04 8.29
CA ARG A 288 12.81 11.90 9.41
C ARG A 288 12.82 11.16 10.75
N GLN A 289 11.96 10.14 10.93
CA GLN A 289 11.99 9.26 12.10
C GLN A 289 13.11 8.21 12.03
N GLY A 290 13.82 8.11 10.91
CA GLY A 290 14.97 7.22 10.73
C GLY A 290 14.66 5.94 9.96
N VAL A 291 13.43 5.72 9.53
CA VAL A 291 13.05 4.60 8.67
C VAL A 291 13.59 4.87 7.25
N PRO A 292 14.30 3.94 6.61
CA PRO A 292 14.57 4.04 5.16
C PRO A 292 13.25 4.08 4.41
N ALA A 293 12.88 5.26 3.90
CA ALA A 293 11.57 5.57 3.36
C ALA A 293 11.71 6.34 2.04
N HIS A 294 11.04 5.85 1.00
CA HIS A 294 11.13 6.37 -0.36
C HIS A 294 9.78 6.22 -1.06
N THR A 295 9.50 7.09 -2.03
CA THR A 295 8.33 7.00 -2.89
C THR A 295 8.69 6.35 -4.21
N LEU A 296 7.95 5.34 -4.61
CA LEU A 296 7.93 4.78 -5.96
C LEU A 296 6.89 5.54 -6.78
N SER A 297 7.32 6.16 -7.88
CA SER A 297 6.46 6.95 -8.75
C SER A 297 6.80 6.73 -10.23
N SER A 298 5.96 7.23 -11.12
CA SER A 298 6.24 7.41 -12.53
C SER A 298 5.75 8.79 -13.03
N TYR A 299 5.57 9.73 -12.12
CA TYR A 299 5.11 11.07 -12.43
C TYR A 299 6.06 11.80 -13.40
N GLY A 300 5.60 12.01 -14.62
CA GLY A 300 6.36 12.63 -15.71
C GLY A 300 6.20 14.14 -15.84
N MET A 301 5.69 14.84 -14.84
CA MET A 301 5.38 16.29 -14.86
C MET A 301 4.30 16.64 -15.89
N HIS A 302 3.25 15.80 -16.01
CA HIS A 302 2.14 16.08 -16.93
C HIS A 302 1.29 17.28 -16.48
N ASP A 303 0.63 17.91 -17.44
CA ASP A 303 -0.13 19.16 -17.22
C ASP A 303 -1.46 18.97 -16.46
N ASP A 304 -1.90 17.73 -16.22
CA ASP A 304 -3.16 17.43 -15.54
C ASP A 304 -3.05 17.39 -14.01
N TYR A 305 -1.82 17.48 -13.48
CA TYR A 305 -1.58 17.53 -12.04
C TYR A 305 -2.40 18.61 -11.36
N HIS A 306 -3.17 18.22 -10.34
CA HIS A 306 -4.10 19.09 -9.60
C HIS A 306 -5.17 19.77 -10.49
N LYS A 307 -5.68 19.05 -11.50
CA LYS A 307 -6.77 19.48 -12.36
C LYS A 307 -7.86 18.41 -12.45
N PRO A 308 -9.10 18.79 -12.82
CA PRO A 308 -10.16 17.80 -13.08
C PRO A 308 -9.82 16.81 -14.19
N SER A 309 -8.93 17.17 -15.12
CA SER A 309 -8.43 16.29 -16.17
C SER A 309 -7.47 15.19 -15.68
N ASP A 310 -7.10 15.14 -14.40
CA ASP A 310 -6.53 13.95 -13.79
C ASP A 310 -7.62 12.92 -13.50
N ASP A 311 -8.11 12.31 -14.55
CA ASP A 311 -9.23 11.37 -14.58
C ASP A 311 -8.84 10.00 -15.15
N LEU A 312 -9.78 9.04 -15.08
CA LEU A 312 -9.56 7.66 -15.58
C LEU A 312 -9.17 7.61 -17.06
N ALA A 313 -9.67 8.54 -17.90
CA ALA A 313 -9.41 8.51 -19.35
C ALA A 313 -7.93 8.77 -19.67
N HIS A 314 -7.20 9.36 -18.77
CA HIS A 314 -5.78 9.67 -18.92
C HIS A 314 -4.84 8.66 -18.26
N VAL A 315 -5.34 7.61 -17.61
CA VAL A 315 -4.53 6.55 -17.00
C VAL A 315 -4.15 5.48 -18.03
N ASP A 316 -2.86 5.17 -18.12
CA ASP A 316 -2.33 4.03 -18.90
C ASP A 316 -2.35 2.76 -18.02
N ILE A 317 -3.40 1.95 -18.16
CA ILE A 317 -3.61 0.74 -17.36
C ILE A 317 -2.48 -0.28 -17.53
N ALA A 318 -1.96 -0.44 -18.73
CA ALA A 318 -0.88 -1.38 -19.01
C ALA A 318 0.43 -0.94 -18.31
N HIS A 319 0.76 0.34 -18.43
CA HIS A 319 1.89 0.93 -17.72
C HIS A 319 1.74 0.79 -16.21
N MET A 320 0.61 1.25 -15.65
CA MET A 320 0.31 1.19 -14.22
C MET A 320 0.41 -0.24 -13.69
N THR A 321 -0.17 -1.22 -14.41
CA THR A 321 -0.08 -2.64 -14.05
C THR A 321 1.37 -3.13 -14.01
N ALA A 322 2.20 -2.72 -14.96
CA ALA A 322 3.60 -3.11 -15.00
C ALA A 322 4.40 -2.50 -13.83
N VAL A 323 4.15 -1.23 -13.48
CA VAL A 323 4.77 -0.58 -12.31
C VAL A 323 4.31 -1.24 -11.00
N ILE A 324 3.02 -1.59 -10.88
CA ILE A 324 2.51 -2.34 -9.71
C ILE A 324 3.20 -3.70 -9.58
N ARG A 325 3.41 -4.43 -10.69
CA ARG A 325 4.17 -5.70 -10.69
C ARG A 325 5.59 -5.52 -10.19
N ALA A 326 6.26 -4.44 -10.61
CA ALA A 326 7.58 -4.09 -10.10
C ALA A 326 7.54 -3.76 -8.59
N GLY A 327 6.54 -2.99 -8.16
CA GLY A 327 6.29 -2.69 -6.75
C GLY A 327 6.03 -3.93 -5.91
N ALA A 328 5.28 -4.92 -6.42
CA ALA A 328 5.04 -6.19 -5.74
C ALA A 328 6.34 -7.01 -5.57
N ALA A 329 7.20 -7.03 -6.57
CA ALA A 329 8.52 -7.66 -6.48
C ALA A 329 9.43 -6.90 -5.48
N ALA A 330 9.39 -5.57 -5.48
CA ALA A 330 10.12 -4.72 -4.53
C ALA A 330 9.63 -4.96 -3.08
N ALA A 331 8.31 -4.97 -2.85
CA ALA A 331 7.73 -5.25 -1.55
C ALA A 331 8.10 -6.66 -1.03
N ARG A 332 8.12 -7.67 -1.91
CA ARG A 332 8.59 -9.03 -1.60
C ARG A 332 10.06 -9.02 -1.20
N LEU A 333 10.91 -8.30 -1.93
CA LEU A 333 12.33 -8.18 -1.63
C LEU A 333 12.57 -7.51 -0.26
N LEU A 334 11.83 -6.45 0.06
CA LEU A 334 11.89 -5.77 1.36
C LEU A 334 11.40 -6.67 2.50
N ALA A 335 10.35 -7.45 2.25
CA ALA A 335 9.77 -8.33 3.25
C ALA A 335 10.65 -9.56 3.56
N ASP A 336 11.33 -10.11 2.56
CA ASP A 336 12.07 -11.36 2.68
C ASP A 336 13.60 -11.19 2.73
N GLY A 337 14.12 -10.11 2.14
CA GLY A 337 15.55 -9.83 2.04
C GLY A 337 16.14 -9.11 3.28
N PRO A 338 17.37 -8.62 3.17
CA PRO A 338 17.95 -7.77 4.21
C PRO A 338 17.17 -6.45 4.34
N ALA A 339 17.12 -5.91 5.56
CA ALA A 339 16.55 -4.58 5.77
C ALA A 339 17.44 -3.51 5.09
N PRO A 340 16.85 -2.55 4.35
CA PRO A 340 17.63 -1.44 3.80
C PRO A 340 18.20 -0.58 4.93
N ARG A 341 19.27 0.15 4.61
CA ARG A 341 19.96 1.06 5.56
C ARG A 341 20.22 2.40 4.88
N TRP A 342 20.23 3.46 5.67
CA TRP A 342 20.68 4.75 5.18
C TRP A 342 22.15 4.68 4.78
N ASN A 343 22.48 5.24 3.64
CA ASN A 343 23.85 5.51 3.25
C ASN A 343 24.42 6.70 4.06
N PRO A 344 25.74 6.89 4.14
CA PRO A 344 26.31 8.06 4.77
C PRO A 344 25.67 9.35 4.22
N ASN A 345 25.19 10.21 5.12
CA ASN A 345 24.48 11.47 4.80
C ASN A 345 23.14 11.30 4.04
N GLY A 346 22.62 10.07 3.90
CA GLY A 346 21.37 9.82 3.17
C GLY A 346 20.11 10.15 3.98
N ARG A 347 20.15 9.96 5.30
CA ARG A 347 19.03 10.26 6.18
C ARG A 347 18.76 11.77 6.22
N PRO A 348 17.49 12.22 6.04
CA PRO A 348 17.14 13.63 6.20
C PRO A 348 17.23 14.04 7.68
N GLU A 349 17.49 15.33 7.90
CA GLU A 349 17.45 15.89 9.25
C GLU A 349 16.06 15.79 9.87
N PRO A 350 15.96 15.48 11.16
CA PRO A 350 14.69 15.57 11.88
C PRO A 350 14.16 17.01 11.79
N ARG A 351 12.85 17.19 11.53
CA ARG A 351 12.24 18.52 11.72
C ARG A 351 12.25 18.83 13.22
N LYS A 352 12.80 20.02 13.55
CA LYS A 352 12.72 20.59 14.89
C LYS A 352 11.29 20.96 15.28
#